data_350bec5c2b8e97993b065e899e731c77
#
_entry.id   350bec5c2b8e97993b065e899e731c77
#
_cell.length_a   1.000
_cell.length_b   1.000
_cell.length_c   1.000
_cell.angle_alpha   90.00
_cell.angle_beta   90.00
_cell.angle_gamma   90.00
#
_symmetry.space_group_name_H-M   'P 1'
#
loop_
_entity.id
_entity.type
_entity.pdbx_description
1 polymer ?
#
loop_
_entity_poly.entity_id
_entity_poly.type
_entity_poly.pdbx_seq_one_letter_code
_entity_poly.pdbx_strand_id
1 'polypeptide(L)'
;VDDVVLAIPTPVLKNATIWMGYDYYRAYIVAMKSANLFHYDANGVDKGETFYPGSNIKIKAVAGLDGTNTIVAGDARNFFYGTDMQGDAEKFDFWYSKDNQEFRLAIEFGLGTQVAFPNEVVISTKA
;
A
#
# COMPACT_ATOMS: atom_id res chain seq x y z
N VAL A 1 11.92 9.81 4.39
CA VAL A 1 11.47 8.69 5.24
C VAL A 1 11.65 9.02 6.72
N ASP A 2 12.79 9.57 7.12
CA ASP A 2 13.08 9.90 8.53
C ASP A 2 12.05 10.87 9.11
N ASP A 3 11.67 11.92 8.37
CA ASP A 3 10.65 12.88 8.78
C ASP A 3 9.27 12.23 8.98
N VAL A 4 8.94 11.26 8.14
CA VAL A 4 7.70 10.49 8.26
C VAL A 4 7.71 9.63 9.52
N VAL A 5 8.82 8.97 9.81
CA VAL A 5 8.97 8.15 11.01
C VAL A 5 8.85 8.99 12.28
N LEU A 6 9.45 10.18 12.30
CA LEU A 6 9.37 11.10 13.43
C LEU A 6 7.95 11.66 13.65
N ALA A 7 7.17 11.76 12.58
CA ALA A 7 5.79 12.25 12.65
C ALA A 7 4.77 11.20 13.10
N ILE A 8 5.14 9.90 13.13
CA ILE A 8 4.22 8.83 13.52
C ILE A 8 3.88 8.96 15.02
N PRO A 9 2.58 8.97 15.38
CA PRO A 9 2.16 9.01 16.79
C PRO A 9 2.66 7.80 17.58
N THR A 10 3.09 8.01 18.82
CA THR A 10 3.63 6.97 19.70
C THR A 10 2.75 5.73 19.85
N PRO A 11 1.40 5.84 19.98
CA PRO A 11 0.53 4.66 20.12
C PRO A 11 0.56 3.70 18.93
N VAL A 12 0.79 4.21 17.72
CA VAL A 12 0.81 3.41 16.48
C VAL A 12 2.21 2.94 16.09
N LEU A 13 3.24 3.42 16.77
CA LEU A 13 4.64 3.18 16.37
C LEU A 13 5.01 1.69 16.32
N LYS A 14 4.44 0.87 17.21
CA LYS A 14 4.72 -0.57 17.29
C LYS A 14 4.23 -1.36 16.07
N ASN A 15 3.14 -0.91 15.46
CA ASN A 15 2.49 -1.59 14.33
C ASN A 15 2.50 -0.74 13.07
N ALA A 16 3.30 0.32 13.06
CA ALA A 16 3.38 1.23 11.93
C ALA A 16 3.94 0.53 10.68
N THR A 17 3.34 0.84 9.55
CA THR A 17 3.81 0.45 8.23
C THR A 17 3.88 1.69 7.36
N ILE A 18 4.94 1.81 6.57
CA ILE A 18 5.14 2.90 5.62
C ILE A 18 4.87 2.34 4.23
N TRP A 19 3.98 2.98 3.50
CA TRP A 19 3.69 2.67 2.10
C TRP A 19 4.22 3.76 1.20
N MET A 20 4.94 3.37 0.16
CA MET A 20 5.49 4.28 -0.84
C MET A 20 5.43 3.66 -2.23
N GLY A 21 5.51 4.48 -3.29
CA GLY A 21 5.64 3.98 -4.65
C GLY A 21 6.96 3.24 -4.88
N TYR A 22 7.00 2.41 -5.91
CA TYR A 22 8.21 1.66 -6.27
C TYR A 22 9.39 2.56 -6.60
N ASP A 23 9.16 3.75 -7.15
CA ASP A 23 10.21 4.72 -7.47
C ASP A 23 10.94 5.17 -6.21
N TYR A 24 10.19 5.58 -5.18
CA TYR A 24 10.77 5.97 -3.90
C TYR A 24 11.39 4.79 -3.15
N TYR A 25 10.79 3.62 -3.26
CA TYR A 25 11.32 2.41 -2.64
C TYR A 25 12.70 2.05 -3.21
N ARG A 26 12.86 2.08 -4.53
CA ARG A 26 14.15 1.86 -5.17
C ARG A 26 15.20 2.88 -4.77
N ALA A 27 14.83 4.16 -4.75
CA ALA A 27 15.72 5.22 -4.30
C ALA A 27 16.14 5.04 -2.84
N TYR A 28 15.22 4.61 -1.97
CA TYR A 28 15.48 4.31 -0.58
C TYR A 28 16.45 3.13 -0.43
N ILE A 29 16.26 2.04 -1.16
CA ILE A 29 17.17 0.88 -1.14
C ILE A 29 18.58 1.28 -1.60
N VAL A 30 18.70 2.09 -2.65
CA VAL A 30 20.00 2.59 -3.12
C VAL A 30 20.68 3.44 -2.04
N ALA A 31 19.94 4.31 -1.37
CA ALA A 31 20.46 5.13 -0.26
C ALA A 31 20.92 4.26 0.92
N MET A 32 20.16 3.23 1.30
CA MET A 32 20.55 2.28 2.34
C MET A 32 21.81 1.50 1.97
N LYS A 33 21.92 1.06 0.73
CA LYS A 33 23.10 0.37 0.21
C LYS A 33 24.33 1.28 0.32
N SER A 34 24.23 2.53 -0.07
CA SER A 34 25.32 3.51 -0.01
C SER A 34 25.77 3.78 1.43
N ALA A 35 24.84 3.72 2.39
CA ALA A 35 25.12 3.91 3.81
C ALA A 35 25.50 2.62 4.55
N ASN A 36 25.62 1.48 3.86
CA ASN A 36 25.85 0.14 4.46
C ASN A 36 24.84 -0.25 5.55
N LEU A 37 23.59 0.20 5.43
CA LEU A 37 22.52 -0.07 6.40
C LEU A 37 21.60 -1.22 5.98
N PHE A 38 21.94 -1.94 4.94
CA PHE A 38 21.14 -3.07 4.50
C PHE A 38 21.50 -4.35 5.24
N HIS A 39 20.48 -5.16 5.52
CA HIS A 39 20.66 -6.52 6.01
C HIS A 39 20.44 -7.49 4.85
N TYR A 40 21.41 -8.34 4.60
CA TYR A 40 21.27 -9.41 3.63
C TYR A 40 20.39 -10.50 4.23
N ASP A 41 19.20 -10.69 3.68
CA ASP A 41 18.35 -11.83 4.00
C ASP A 41 18.41 -12.80 2.82
N ALA A 42 18.96 -13.99 3.07
CA ALA A 42 19.08 -15.04 2.04
C ALA A 42 17.72 -15.52 1.51
N ASN A 43 16.66 -15.35 2.31
CA ASN A 43 15.28 -15.63 1.91
C ASN A 43 14.54 -14.38 1.42
N GLY A 44 15.16 -13.24 1.55
CA GLY A 44 14.64 -11.93 1.16
C GLY A 44 14.80 -11.67 -0.32
N VAL A 45 14.21 -12.53 -1.13
CA VAL A 45 13.93 -12.14 -2.50
C VAL A 45 13.12 -10.86 -2.43
N ASP A 46 13.48 -9.89 -3.24
CA ASP A 46 12.86 -8.58 -3.37
C ASP A 46 11.32 -8.67 -3.44
N LYS A 47 10.69 -8.68 -2.28
CA LYS A 47 9.23 -8.73 -2.12
C LYS A 47 8.61 -7.34 -2.06
N GLY A 48 9.41 -6.29 -2.29
CA GLY A 48 8.97 -4.92 -2.11
C GLY A 48 8.72 -4.56 -0.64
N GLU A 49 9.35 -5.28 0.28
CA GLU A 49 9.23 -5.05 1.73
C GLU A 49 10.61 -4.99 2.38
N THR A 50 10.79 -4.02 3.26
CA THR A 50 11.99 -3.91 4.10
C THR A 50 11.62 -3.31 5.46
N PHE A 51 12.58 -3.26 6.38
CA PHE A 51 12.39 -2.62 7.67
C PHE A 51 13.18 -1.31 7.74
N TYR A 52 12.63 -0.34 8.45
CA TYR A 52 13.38 0.86 8.79
C TYR A 52 14.53 0.49 9.74
N PRO A 53 15.77 0.93 9.47
CA PRO A 53 16.94 0.55 10.27
C PRO A 53 16.75 0.80 11.76
N GLY A 54 17.03 -0.23 12.57
CA GLY A 54 16.92 -0.14 14.03
C GLY A 54 15.50 -0.18 14.58
N SER A 55 14.50 -0.53 13.78
CA SER A 55 13.11 -0.61 14.21
C SER A 55 12.35 -1.77 13.56
N ASN A 56 11.14 -2.03 14.05
CA ASN A 56 10.20 -3.00 13.46
C ASN A 56 9.21 -2.38 12.47
N ILE A 57 9.42 -1.12 12.09
CA ILE A 57 8.58 -0.42 11.13
C ILE A 57 8.81 -1.01 9.74
N LYS A 58 7.77 -1.58 9.16
CA LYS A 58 7.82 -2.14 7.81
C LYS A 58 7.72 -1.03 6.77
N ILE A 59 8.50 -1.16 5.71
CA ILE A 59 8.40 -0.30 4.54
C ILE A 59 7.97 -1.18 3.36
N LYS A 60 6.85 -0.84 2.74
CA LYS A 60 6.26 -1.59 1.63
C LYS A 60 6.16 -0.73 0.38
N ALA A 61 6.51 -1.32 -0.75
CA ALA A 61 6.26 -0.74 -2.05
C ALA A 61 4.83 -1.07 -2.54
N VAL A 62 4.12 -0.07 -3.01
CA VAL A 62 2.74 -0.20 -3.50
C VAL A 62 2.63 0.48 -4.86
N ALA A 63 2.18 -0.28 -5.87
CA ALA A 63 2.05 0.23 -7.24
C ALA A 63 1.07 1.42 -7.36
N GLY A 64 0.02 1.45 -6.52
CA GLY A 64 -0.95 2.55 -6.53
C GLY A 64 -0.41 3.91 -6.10
N LEU A 65 0.76 3.96 -5.46
CA LEU A 65 1.45 5.19 -5.08
C LEU A 65 2.57 5.58 -6.05
N ASP A 66 2.78 4.80 -7.10
CA ASP A 66 3.84 5.06 -8.06
C ASP A 66 3.58 6.38 -8.81
N GLY A 67 4.61 7.22 -8.92
CA GLY A 67 4.51 8.54 -9.57
C GLY A 67 3.70 9.60 -8.80
N THR A 68 3.15 9.29 -7.62
CA THR A 68 2.33 10.26 -6.85
C THR A 68 3.14 11.18 -5.96
N ASN A 69 4.42 10.94 -5.78
CA ASN A 69 5.28 11.67 -4.82
C ASN A 69 4.75 11.63 -3.38
N THR A 70 3.98 10.62 -3.04
CA THR A 70 3.31 10.51 -1.73
C THR A 70 3.81 9.29 -0.97
N ILE A 71 4.06 9.49 0.33
CA ILE A 71 4.38 8.44 1.29
C ILE A 71 3.31 8.46 2.35
N VAL A 72 2.75 7.29 2.66
CA VAL A 72 1.72 7.12 3.69
C VAL A 72 2.26 6.24 4.80
N ALA A 73 2.03 6.62 6.03
CA ALA A 73 2.43 5.83 7.19
C ALA A 73 1.29 5.71 8.20
N GLY A 74 1.15 4.55 8.79
CA GLY A 74 0.12 4.29 9.80
C GLY A 74 -0.01 2.81 10.11
N ASP A 75 -1.01 2.47 10.92
CA ASP A 75 -1.38 1.07 11.19
C ASP A 75 -2.28 0.55 10.07
N ALA A 76 -1.94 -0.59 9.50
CA ALA A 76 -2.74 -1.22 8.44
C ALA A 76 -4.18 -1.52 8.86
N ARG A 77 -4.44 -1.74 10.15
CA ARG A 77 -5.77 -1.99 10.70
C ARG A 77 -6.69 -0.75 10.72
N ASN A 78 -6.12 0.43 10.45
CA ASN A 78 -6.86 1.69 10.39
C ASN A 78 -7.51 1.94 9.01
N PHE A 79 -7.11 1.16 8.00
CA PHE A 79 -7.63 1.27 6.65
C PHE A 79 -8.69 0.20 6.41
N PHE A 80 -9.88 0.64 6.02
CA PHE A 80 -11.02 -0.23 5.79
C PHE A 80 -11.48 -0.13 4.34
N TYR A 81 -11.96 -1.24 3.83
CA TYR A 81 -12.74 -1.27 2.61
C TYR A 81 -14.10 -1.90 2.92
N GLY A 82 -15.10 -1.52 2.18
CA GLY A 82 -16.44 -2.05 2.37
C GLY A 82 -17.25 -2.04 1.09
N THR A 83 -18.28 -2.87 1.08
CA THR A 83 -19.30 -2.94 0.04
C THR A 83 -20.66 -2.63 0.65
N ASP A 84 -21.59 -2.13 -0.15
CA ASP A 84 -22.89 -1.68 0.32
C ASP A 84 -23.78 -2.86 0.76
N MET A 85 -23.72 -3.98 0.02
CA MET A 85 -24.52 -5.17 0.27
C MET A 85 -23.70 -6.45 0.12
N GLN A 86 -24.11 -7.51 0.82
CA GLN A 86 -23.54 -8.83 0.64
C GLN A 86 -23.74 -9.30 -0.82
N GLY A 87 -22.64 -9.62 -1.49
CA GLY A 87 -22.63 -10.03 -2.89
C GLY A 87 -22.50 -8.88 -3.90
N ASP A 88 -22.48 -7.62 -3.45
CA ASP A 88 -22.30 -6.46 -4.35
C ASP A 88 -20.88 -6.37 -4.95
N ALA A 89 -19.92 -7.03 -4.32
CA ALA A 89 -18.55 -7.13 -4.82
C ALA A 89 -18.35 -8.23 -5.88
N GLU A 90 -19.36 -9.07 -6.12
CA GLU A 90 -19.23 -10.29 -6.93
C GLU A 90 -20.35 -10.44 -7.97
N LYS A 91 -20.90 -9.34 -8.47
CA LYS A 91 -21.89 -9.40 -9.55
C LYS A 91 -21.18 -9.60 -10.87
N PHE A 92 -21.48 -10.70 -11.54
CA PHE A 92 -21.05 -10.91 -12.91
C PHE A 92 -22.14 -11.62 -13.72
N ASP A 93 -22.26 -11.23 -14.98
CA ASP A 93 -23.12 -11.85 -15.96
C ASP A 93 -22.27 -12.32 -17.14
N PHE A 94 -22.45 -13.57 -17.52
CA PHE A 94 -21.80 -14.14 -18.68
C PHE A 94 -22.85 -14.73 -19.62
N TRP A 95 -22.89 -14.27 -20.88
CA TRP A 95 -23.85 -14.76 -21.86
C TRP A 95 -23.27 -14.78 -23.27
N TYR A 96 -23.92 -15.56 -24.13
CA TYR A 96 -23.64 -15.61 -25.56
C TYR A 96 -24.63 -14.71 -26.32
N SER A 97 -24.10 -13.73 -27.06
CA SER A 97 -24.89 -12.88 -27.94
C SER A 97 -25.01 -13.54 -29.30
N LYS A 98 -26.25 -13.97 -29.68
CA LYS A 98 -26.52 -14.59 -30.97
C LYS A 98 -26.45 -13.58 -32.13
N ASP A 99 -26.78 -12.33 -31.85
CA ASP A 99 -26.81 -11.27 -32.87
C ASP A 99 -25.39 -10.92 -33.36
N ASN A 100 -24.43 -10.90 -32.47
CA ASN A 100 -23.03 -10.57 -32.77
C ASN A 100 -22.10 -11.80 -32.81
N GLN A 101 -22.62 -13.00 -32.53
CA GLN A 101 -21.85 -14.24 -32.47
C GLN A 101 -20.61 -14.14 -31.55
N GLU A 102 -20.78 -13.53 -30.38
CA GLU A 102 -19.75 -13.29 -29.42
C GLU A 102 -20.19 -13.64 -27.99
N PHE A 103 -19.21 -13.99 -27.14
CA PHE A 103 -19.43 -14.10 -25.70
C PHE A 103 -19.28 -12.73 -25.04
N ARG A 104 -20.21 -12.40 -24.16
CA ARG A 104 -20.20 -11.14 -23.40
C ARG A 104 -20.11 -11.42 -21.93
N LEU A 105 -19.27 -10.65 -21.25
CA LEU A 105 -19.08 -10.66 -19.81
C LEU A 105 -19.33 -9.26 -19.27
N ALA A 106 -20.27 -9.12 -18.36
CA ALA A 106 -20.48 -7.90 -17.59
C ALA A 106 -20.08 -8.15 -16.13
N ILE A 107 -19.23 -7.30 -15.60
CA ILE A 107 -18.80 -7.34 -14.21
C ILE A 107 -19.16 -6.00 -13.57
N GLU A 108 -19.85 -6.05 -12.45
CA GLU A 108 -20.22 -4.88 -11.66
C GLU A 108 -19.89 -5.14 -10.19
N PHE A 109 -19.22 -4.20 -9.57
CA PHE A 109 -18.95 -4.25 -8.14
C PHE A 109 -18.94 -2.86 -7.53
N GLY A 110 -19.37 -2.75 -6.29
CA GLY A 110 -19.29 -1.53 -5.48
C GLY A 110 -18.23 -1.70 -4.39
N LEU A 111 -17.30 -0.75 -4.30
CA LEU A 111 -16.24 -0.76 -3.32
C LEU A 111 -15.97 0.64 -2.81
N GLY A 112 -15.94 0.79 -1.48
CA GLY A 112 -15.54 2.03 -0.82
C GLY A 112 -14.38 1.81 0.14
N THR A 113 -13.56 2.82 0.33
CA THR A 113 -12.44 2.80 1.27
C THR A 113 -12.54 3.96 2.24
N GLN A 114 -12.14 3.73 3.48
CA GLN A 114 -12.16 4.75 4.53
C GLN A 114 -11.06 4.52 5.55
N VAL A 115 -10.59 5.62 6.14
CA VAL A 115 -9.68 5.63 7.29
C VAL A 115 -10.50 5.87 8.56
N ALA A 116 -10.40 4.98 9.54
CA ALA A 116 -11.17 5.08 10.78
C ALA A 116 -10.67 6.20 11.70
N PHE A 117 -9.35 6.30 11.86
CA PHE A 117 -8.71 7.28 12.74
C PHE A 117 -7.70 8.12 11.96
N PRO A 118 -8.13 9.24 11.33
CA PRO A 118 -7.23 10.06 10.50
C PRO A 118 -6.05 10.64 11.27
N ASN A 119 -6.19 10.86 12.58
CA ASN A 119 -5.14 11.41 13.43
C ASN A 119 -3.94 10.46 13.63
N GLU A 120 -4.12 9.18 13.30
CA GLU A 120 -3.08 8.14 13.41
C GLU A 120 -2.39 7.86 12.07
N VAL A 121 -2.73 8.58 11.03
CA VAL A 121 -2.15 8.44 9.70
C VAL A 121 -1.29 9.65 9.37
N VAL A 122 -0.09 9.39 8.88
CA VAL A 122 0.84 10.42 8.40
C VAL A 122 0.94 10.34 6.89
N ILE A 123 0.75 11.47 6.24
CA ILE A 123 0.92 11.59 4.78
C ILE A 123 2.00 12.63 4.52
N SER A 124 3.02 12.25 3.78
CA SER A 124 4.07 13.12 3.30
C SER A 124 4.00 13.21 1.78
N THR A 125 3.85 14.42 1.28
CA THR A 125 3.83 14.68 -0.16
C THR A 125 4.97 15.63 -0.50
N LYS A 126 5.77 15.27 -1.48
CA LYS A 126 6.81 16.15 -2.01
C LYS A 126 6.17 17.13 -3.00
N ALA A 127 6.28 18.38 -2.67
CA ALA A 127 5.89 19.44 -3.59
C ALA A 127 6.82 19.52 -4.81
#